data_2b60d644429500d153628b1d49d9c05d
#
_entry.id   2b60d644429500d153628b1d49d9c05d
#
_cell.length_a   1.000
_cell.length_b   1.000
_cell.length_c   1.000
_cell.angle_alpha   90.00
_cell.angle_beta   90.00
_cell.angle_gamma   90.00
#
_symmetry.space_group_name_H-M   'P 1'
#
loop_
_entity.id
_entity.type
_entity.pdbx_description
1 polymer ?
#
loop_
_entity_poly.entity_id
_entity_poly.type
_entity_poly.pdbx_seq_one_letter_code
_entity_poly.pdbx_strand_id
1 'polypeptide(L)'
;TIGVAAEGKIGGVTYFDYTNSEEKSAFNFNRQYFSYTGDNAENINYKIIFDVGRINKIVDTEGKATEDTRLVAFLKKAQIDYKTSYGKVSMGLIGTNTYGVQEKNWGYRFIEKSAIDLNKYSSTADIGVGFSRSLIENLNLSLQVVNGEGYTQPQGDKYHKISFNTTYGERKINKNDGYNAGIVYSTEATDSDPTNMISVF
;
A
#
# COMPACT_ATOMS: atom_id res chain seq x y z
N THR A 1 -24.01 11.12 2.80
CA THR A 1 -23.48 11.22 1.42
C THR A 1 -22.59 12.45 1.40
N ILE A 2 -21.28 12.25 1.23
CA ILE A 2 -20.35 13.36 1.03
C ILE A 2 -20.27 13.57 -0.48
N GLY A 3 -20.90 14.62 -0.98
CA GLY A 3 -20.75 15.08 -2.36
C GLY A 3 -19.38 15.75 -2.48
N VAL A 4 -18.50 15.19 -3.28
CA VAL A 4 -17.16 15.75 -3.52
C VAL A 4 -17.15 16.37 -4.89
N ALA A 5 -17.19 17.69 -4.95
CA ALA A 5 -16.81 18.47 -6.13
C ALA A 5 -15.41 19.03 -5.86
N ALA A 6 -14.38 18.40 -6.35
CA ALA A 6 -13.01 18.84 -6.18
C ALA A 6 -12.23 18.71 -7.48
N GLU A 7 -11.30 19.60 -7.71
CA GLU A 7 -10.30 19.43 -8.75
C GLU A 7 -9.42 18.25 -8.39
N GLY A 8 -9.60 17.14 -9.10
CA GLY A 8 -8.84 15.93 -8.89
C GLY A 8 -7.68 15.79 -9.87
N LYS A 9 -6.60 15.14 -9.42
CA LYS A 9 -5.46 14.78 -10.26
C LYS A 9 -5.55 13.31 -10.66
N ILE A 10 -5.49 13.05 -11.94
CA ILE A 10 -5.34 11.71 -12.50
C ILE A 10 -3.85 11.42 -12.60
N GLY A 11 -3.46 10.20 -12.25
CA GLY A 11 -2.10 9.71 -12.38
C GLY A 11 -2.07 8.23 -12.72
N GLY A 12 -0.92 7.75 -13.17
CA GLY A 12 -0.74 6.34 -13.47
C GLY A 12 0.72 5.96 -13.64
N VAL A 13 0.98 4.66 -13.54
CA VAL A 13 2.30 4.07 -13.78
C VAL A 13 2.10 2.73 -14.46
N THR A 14 2.80 2.52 -15.56
CA THR A 14 2.81 1.24 -16.28
C THR A 14 4.17 0.58 -16.12
N TYR A 15 4.19 -0.69 -15.74
CA TYR A 15 5.37 -1.54 -15.77
C TYR A 15 5.22 -2.54 -16.91
N PHE A 16 6.10 -2.42 -17.87
CA PHE A 16 6.19 -3.40 -18.95
C PHE A 16 7.66 -3.62 -19.29
N ASP A 17 7.99 -4.81 -19.77
CA ASP A 17 9.33 -5.17 -20.20
C ASP A 17 9.30 -6.07 -21.44
N TYR A 18 10.48 -6.34 -21.95
CA TYR A 18 10.73 -7.37 -22.93
C TYR A 18 11.75 -8.34 -22.37
N THR A 19 11.38 -9.62 -22.34
CA THR A 19 12.30 -10.71 -21.96
C THR A 19 12.64 -11.54 -23.16
N ASN A 20 13.90 -11.97 -23.23
CA ASN A 20 14.39 -12.88 -24.26
C ASN A 20 15.23 -13.97 -23.59
N SER A 21 14.84 -15.22 -23.79
CA SER A 21 15.57 -16.42 -23.35
C SER A 21 15.59 -17.44 -24.48
N GLU A 22 16.32 -18.55 -24.29
CA GLU A 22 16.36 -19.64 -25.25
C GLU A 22 14.97 -20.26 -25.52
N GLU A 23 14.10 -20.24 -24.52
CA GLU A 23 12.77 -20.87 -24.60
C GLU A 23 11.66 -19.88 -25.03
N LYS A 24 11.83 -18.58 -24.76
CA LYS A 24 10.74 -17.62 -24.97
C LYS A 24 11.22 -16.19 -25.16
N SER A 25 10.66 -15.53 -26.14
CA SER A 25 10.75 -14.07 -26.31
C SER A 25 9.36 -13.44 -26.19
N ALA A 26 9.21 -12.45 -25.30
CA ALA A 26 7.91 -11.85 -25.07
C ALA A 26 8.00 -10.40 -24.57
N PHE A 27 7.04 -9.58 -24.98
CA PHE A 27 6.67 -8.36 -24.27
C PHE A 27 5.76 -8.73 -23.10
N ASN A 28 6.11 -8.29 -21.90
CA ASN A 28 5.35 -8.57 -20.71
C ASN A 28 4.70 -7.29 -20.19
N PHE A 29 3.42 -7.39 -19.92
CA PHE A 29 2.70 -6.37 -19.17
C PHE A 29 2.63 -6.81 -17.71
N ASN A 30 3.42 -6.17 -16.86
CA ASN A 30 3.57 -6.59 -15.48
C ASN A 30 2.53 -5.96 -14.58
N ARG A 31 2.25 -4.65 -14.76
CA ARG A 31 1.30 -3.94 -13.92
C ARG A 31 0.92 -2.56 -14.46
N GLN A 32 -0.28 -2.12 -14.15
CA GLN A 32 -0.75 -0.76 -14.38
C GLN A 32 -1.39 -0.22 -13.11
N TYR A 33 -0.95 0.94 -12.64
CA TYR A 33 -1.69 1.71 -11.65
C TYR A 33 -2.43 2.85 -12.33
N PHE A 34 -3.69 3.01 -11.99
CA PHE A 34 -4.47 4.20 -12.28
C PHE A 34 -4.90 4.84 -10.97
N SER A 35 -4.66 6.11 -10.80
CA SER A 35 -4.99 6.81 -9.56
C SER A 35 -5.77 8.08 -9.80
N TYR A 36 -6.70 8.35 -8.90
CA TYR A 36 -7.37 9.62 -8.77
C TYR A 36 -7.14 10.15 -7.35
N THR A 37 -6.70 11.39 -7.24
CA THR A 37 -6.45 12.06 -5.96
C THR A 37 -7.12 13.42 -6.00
N GLY A 38 -7.88 13.75 -4.96
CA GLY A 38 -8.52 15.05 -4.84
C GLY A 38 -8.58 15.51 -3.39
N ASP A 39 -8.94 16.76 -3.22
CA ASP A 39 -9.26 17.34 -1.93
C ASP A 39 -10.67 17.94 -1.99
N ASN A 40 -11.33 17.91 -0.85
CA ASN A 40 -12.60 18.55 -0.65
C ASN A 40 -12.41 19.57 0.46
N ALA A 41 -12.39 20.87 0.11
CA ALA A 41 -12.12 21.92 1.05
C ALA A 41 -10.75 21.74 1.80
N GLU A 42 -10.58 22.45 2.91
CA GLU A 42 -9.28 22.66 3.54
C GLU A 42 -8.65 21.42 4.19
N ASN A 43 -9.45 20.40 4.56
CA ASN A 43 -9.00 19.36 5.51
C ASN A 43 -9.16 17.92 5.04
N ILE A 44 -9.90 17.64 3.98
CA ILE A 44 -10.17 16.29 3.51
C ILE A 44 -9.47 16.06 2.18
N ASN A 45 -8.62 15.02 2.13
CA ASN A 45 -8.09 14.50 0.89
C ASN A 45 -8.60 13.07 0.70
N TYR A 46 -8.80 12.69 -0.53
CA TYR A 46 -9.14 11.31 -0.88
C TYR A 46 -8.23 10.80 -2.00
N LYS A 47 -8.03 9.50 -1.99
CA LYS A 47 -7.21 8.82 -2.97
C LYS A 47 -7.80 7.48 -3.33
N ILE A 48 -7.99 7.27 -4.63
CA ILE A 48 -8.40 5.99 -5.19
C ILE A 48 -7.28 5.49 -6.10
N ILE A 49 -6.92 4.21 -5.97
CA ILE A 49 -5.97 3.55 -6.87
C ILE A 49 -6.56 2.24 -7.31
N PHE A 50 -6.63 2.04 -8.62
CA PHE A 50 -6.83 0.75 -9.24
C PHE A 50 -5.47 0.16 -9.64
N ASP A 51 -5.36 -1.13 -9.47
CA ASP A 51 -4.24 -1.96 -9.88
C ASP A 51 -4.73 -2.91 -10.97
N VAL A 52 -3.99 -3.03 -12.06
CA VAL A 52 -4.31 -3.95 -13.15
C VAL A 52 -3.24 -5.02 -13.21
N GLY A 53 -3.66 -6.25 -13.12
CA GLY A 53 -2.76 -7.39 -13.16
C GLY A 53 -3.49 -8.67 -13.59
N ARG A 54 -2.74 -9.76 -13.72
CA ARG A 54 -3.31 -11.07 -13.99
C ARG A 54 -3.64 -11.77 -12.69
N ILE A 55 -4.82 -12.37 -12.58
CA ILE A 55 -5.28 -13.07 -11.36
C ILE A 55 -4.98 -14.56 -11.37
N ASN A 56 -4.49 -15.12 -12.44
CA ASN A 56 -4.04 -16.51 -12.62
C ASN A 56 -5.07 -17.61 -12.28
N LYS A 57 -6.01 -17.41 -11.36
CA LYS A 57 -7.04 -18.40 -10.99
C LYS A 57 -8.33 -17.69 -10.62
N ILE A 58 -9.44 -18.23 -11.12
CA ILE A 58 -10.80 -17.99 -10.63
C ILE A 58 -11.27 -19.25 -9.96
N VAL A 59 -11.84 -19.14 -8.78
CA VAL A 59 -12.49 -20.25 -8.07
C VAL A 59 -13.99 -20.04 -8.17
N ASP A 60 -14.70 -20.99 -8.71
CA ASP A 60 -16.16 -20.95 -8.78
C ASP A 60 -16.82 -21.24 -7.43
N THR A 61 -18.15 -21.17 -7.38
CA THR A 61 -18.93 -21.42 -6.16
C THR A 61 -18.85 -22.87 -5.65
N GLU A 62 -18.32 -23.78 -6.45
CA GLU A 62 -18.12 -25.18 -6.10
C GLU A 62 -16.67 -25.46 -5.68
N GLY A 63 -15.84 -24.43 -5.60
CA GLY A 63 -14.42 -24.55 -5.21
C GLY A 63 -13.49 -25.01 -6.32
N LYS A 64 -13.99 -25.14 -7.57
CA LYS A 64 -13.17 -25.54 -8.72
C LYS A 64 -12.35 -24.36 -9.24
N ALA A 65 -11.04 -24.51 -9.25
CA ALA A 65 -10.13 -23.52 -9.80
C ALA A 65 -10.04 -23.63 -11.34
N THR A 66 -10.27 -22.52 -12.02
CA THR A 66 -10.01 -22.37 -13.47
C THR A 66 -8.93 -21.32 -13.70
N GLU A 67 -8.07 -21.54 -14.68
CA GLU A 67 -7.07 -20.53 -15.07
C GLU A 67 -7.77 -19.34 -15.73
N ASP A 68 -7.48 -18.15 -15.24
CA ASP A 68 -7.85 -16.90 -15.88
C ASP A 68 -6.61 -16.02 -16.04
N THR A 69 -6.17 -15.87 -17.26
CA THR A 69 -4.98 -15.09 -17.61
C THR A 69 -5.32 -13.67 -18.07
N ARG A 70 -6.59 -13.28 -18.05
CA ARG A 70 -7.01 -11.92 -18.43
C ARG A 70 -6.45 -10.88 -17.49
N LEU A 71 -6.24 -9.68 -18.01
CA LEU A 71 -5.93 -8.52 -17.18
C LEU A 71 -7.20 -8.05 -16.49
N VAL A 72 -7.16 -7.92 -15.18
CA VAL A 72 -8.28 -7.49 -14.34
C VAL A 72 -7.87 -6.25 -13.56
N ALA A 73 -8.77 -5.27 -13.54
CA ALA A 73 -8.63 -4.09 -12.69
C ALA A 73 -9.28 -4.36 -11.33
N PHE A 74 -8.56 -4.11 -10.24
CA PHE A 74 -9.07 -4.26 -8.89
C PHE A 74 -8.68 -3.07 -8.02
N LEU A 75 -9.48 -2.83 -6.98
CA LEU A 75 -9.26 -1.70 -6.08
C LEU A 75 -8.07 -1.99 -5.16
N LYS A 76 -7.04 -1.16 -5.24
CA LYS A 76 -5.86 -1.25 -4.38
C LYS A 76 -5.92 -0.29 -3.21
N LYS A 77 -6.56 0.86 -3.40
CA LYS A 77 -6.67 1.89 -2.36
C LYS A 77 -7.95 2.70 -2.55
N ALA A 78 -8.66 2.92 -1.46
CA ALA A 78 -9.77 3.86 -1.36
C ALA A 78 -9.68 4.52 0.02
N GLN A 79 -8.92 5.60 0.09
CA GLN A 79 -8.47 6.22 1.33
C GLN A 79 -9.02 7.63 1.43
N ILE A 80 -9.53 7.98 2.62
CA ILE A 80 -9.83 9.33 3.02
C ILE A 80 -8.82 9.74 4.09
N ASP A 81 -8.21 10.91 3.92
CA ASP A 81 -7.33 11.55 4.89
C ASP A 81 -8.01 12.80 5.43
N TYR A 82 -8.19 12.88 6.74
CA TYR A 82 -8.68 14.06 7.44
C TYR A 82 -7.53 14.72 8.21
N LYS A 83 -7.23 15.95 7.87
CA LYS A 83 -6.18 16.76 8.52
C LYS A 83 -6.77 17.49 9.72
N THR A 84 -6.11 17.38 10.86
CA THR A 84 -6.44 18.11 12.09
C THR A 84 -5.22 18.88 12.57
N SER A 85 -5.40 19.75 13.57
CA SER A 85 -4.29 20.42 14.27
C SER A 85 -3.36 19.45 15.01
N TYR A 86 -3.84 18.25 15.33
CA TYR A 86 -3.08 17.23 16.04
C TYR A 86 -2.33 16.26 15.12
N GLY A 87 -2.74 16.17 13.86
CA GLY A 87 -2.18 15.23 12.90
C GLY A 87 -3.20 14.84 11.83
N LYS A 88 -2.91 13.80 11.09
CA LYS A 88 -3.74 13.30 10.00
C LYS A 88 -4.33 11.94 10.38
N VAL A 89 -5.64 11.82 10.28
CA VAL A 89 -6.38 10.55 10.37
C VAL A 89 -6.61 10.02 8.96
N SER A 90 -6.32 8.76 8.73
CA SER A 90 -6.58 8.05 7.47
C SER A 90 -7.57 6.93 7.72
N MET A 91 -8.52 6.70 6.81
CA MET A 91 -9.52 5.64 6.94
C MET A 91 -9.91 5.05 5.59
N GLY A 92 -10.42 3.81 5.60
CA GLY A 92 -10.81 3.04 4.43
C GLY A 92 -9.76 2.01 4.03
N LEU A 93 -9.61 1.76 2.74
CA LEU A 93 -8.54 0.92 2.20
C LEU A 93 -7.27 1.77 2.10
N ILE A 94 -6.51 1.81 3.20
CA ILE A 94 -5.39 2.73 3.40
C ILE A 94 -4.04 2.12 3.02
N GLY A 95 -3.08 2.95 2.67
CA GLY A 95 -1.68 2.51 2.52
C GLY A 95 -1.08 2.16 3.87
N THR A 96 -0.45 0.99 3.98
CA THR A 96 0.16 0.55 5.23
C THR A 96 1.41 1.37 5.56
N ASN A 97 1.59 1.68 6.82
CA ASN A 97 2.76 2.42 7.30
C ASN A 97 3.99 1.52 7.46
N THR A 98 3.82 0.22 7.39
CA THR A 98 4.88 -0.79 7.39
C THR A 98 5.68 -0.84 6.09
N TYR A 99 5.16 -0.23 5.03
CA TYR A 99 5.65 -0.41 3.67
C TYR A 99 6.12 0.89 2.99
N GLY A 100 5.39 1.96 3.20
CA GLY A 100 5.41 3.12 2.31
C GLY A 100 6.73 3.93 2.24
N VAL A 101 7.57 3.92 3.28
CA VAL A 101 8.87 4.63 3.27
C VAL A 101 9.92 3.74 2.64
N GLN A 102 10.00 2.48 3.05
CA GLN A 102 10.97 1.51 2.54
C GLN A 102 10.85 1.29 1.02
N GLU A 103 9.62 1.24 0.50
CA GLU A 103 9.42 1.14 -0.96
C GLU A 103 9.96 2.34 -1.71
N LYS A 104 9.82 3.55 -1.15
CA LYS A 104 10.41 4.77 -1.75
C LYS A 104 11.92 4.78 -1.66
N ASN A 105 12.47 4.29 -0.54
CA ASN A 105 13.92 4.17 -0.35
C ASN A 105 14.51 3.15 -1.33
N TRP A 106 13.81 2.06 -1.57
CA TRP A 106 14.22 1.05 -2.55
C TRP A 106 14.37 1.64 -3.95
N GLY A 107 13.40 2.41 -4.43
CA GLY A 107 13.44 3.14 -5.70
C GLY A 107 13.41 2.28 -6.98
N TYR A 108 13.74 1.01 -6.92
CA TYR A 108 13.90 0.09 -8.05
C TYR A 108 12.68 -0.83 -8.26
N ARG A 109 11.49 -0.36 -7.92
CA ARG A 109 10.25 -1.15 -8.07
C ARG A 109 9.99 -1.63 -9.50
N PHE A 110 10.57 -0.94 -10.48
CA PHE A 110 10.48 -1.33 -11.89
C PHE A 110 11.35 -2.54 -12.25
N ILE A 111 12.34 -2.89 -11.44
CA ILE A 111 13.17 -4.09 -11.58
C ILE A 111 12.59 -5.21 -10.72
N GLU A 112 12.42 -4.96 -9.42
CA GLU A 112 11.97 -5.95 -8.46
C GLU A 112 11.19 -5.29 -7.31
N LYS A 113 10.41 -6.08 -6.58
CA LYS A 113 9.75 -5.69 -5.36
C LYS A 113 10.76 -5.36 -4.26
N SER A 114 10.36 -4.48 -3.33
CA SER A 114 11.13 -4.27 -2.11
C SER A 114 11.16 -5.55 -1.25
N ALA A 115 12.14 -5.70 -0.37
CA ALA A 115 12.31 -6.90 0.46
C ALA A 115 11.04 -7.26 1.26
N ILE A 116 10.33 -6.26 1.78
CA ILE A 116 9.08 -6.47 2.52
C ILE A 116 7.98 -7.05 1.63
N ASP A 117 7.83 -6.57 0.40
CA ASP A 117 6.84 -7.07 -0.56
C ASP A 117 7.24 -8.45 -1.13
N LEU A 118 8.50 -8.62 -1.46
CA LEU A 118 9.02 -9.86 -2.02
C LEU A 118 8.82 -11.04 -1.05
N ASN A 119 9.09 -10.82 0.23
CA ASN A 119 8.95 -11.84 1.27
C ASN A 119 7.56 -11.85 1.93
N LYS A 120 6.61 -11.04 1.45
CA LYS A 120 5.22 -10.98 1.95
C LYS A 120 5.12 -10.66 3.46
N TYR A 121 6.07 -9.92 4.00
CA TYR A 121 6.02 -9.50 5.41
C TYR A 121 4.93 -8.48 5.70
N SER A 122 4.49 -7.74 4.68
CA SER A 122 3.38 -6.80 4.80
C SER A 122 2.73 -6.56 3.44
N SER A 123 1.45 -6.18 3.45
CA SER A 123 0.73 -5.69 2.29
C SER A 123 0.92 -4.19 2.11
N THR A 124 0.84 -3.70 0.86
CA THR A 124 0.99 -2.27 0.53
C THR A 124 -0.21 -1.42 0.91
N ALA A 125 -1.36 -2.05 1.10
CA ALA A 125 -2.61 -1.42 1.54
C ALA A 125 -3.48 -2.44 2.28
N ASP A 126 -4.34 -1.94 3.17
CA ASP A 126 -5.26 -2.76 3.94
C ASP A 126 -6.43 -1.90 4.43
N ILE A 127 -7.54 -2.54 4.80
CA ILE A 127 -8.72 -1.86 5.34
C ILE A 127 -8.50 -1.54 6.82
N GLY A 128 -8.70 -0.28 7.19
CA GLY A 128 -8.57 0.13 8.58
C GLY A 128 -8.48 1.63 8.78
N VAL A 129 -7.88 2.01 9.88
CA VAL A 129 -7.68 3.39 10.29
C VAL A 129 -6.22 3.64 10.68
N GLY A 130 -5.78 4.86 10.47
CA GLY A 130 -4.42 5.26 10.83
C GLY A 130 -4.37 6.71 11.32
N PHE A 131 -3.36 6.99 12.12
CA PHE A 131 -3.01 8.32 12.56
C PHE A 131 -1.55 8.60 12.24
N SER A 132 -1.24 9.78 11.77
CA SER A 132 0.14 10.21 11.53
C SER A 132 0.37 11.66 11.91
N ARG A 133 1.54 11.94 12.46
CA ARG A 133 1.94 13.28 12.91
C ARG A 133 3.43 13.49 12.77
N SER A 134 3.86 14.69 12.40
CA SER A 134 5.23 15.17 12.66
C SER A 134 5.31 15.71 14.08
N LEU A 135 6.16 15.15 14.91
CA LEU A 135 6.36 15.59 16.30
C LEU A 135 7.23 16.83 16.39
N ILE A 136 8.32 16.81 15.65
CA ILE A 136 9.26 17.91 15.44
C ILE A 136 9.63 17.90 13.96
N GLU A 137 10.40 18.88 13.54
CA GLU A 137 10.96 18.90 12.20
C GLU A 137 11.69 17.58 11.90
N ASN A 138 11.34 16.98 10.77
CA ASN A 138 11.88 15.71 10.28
C ASN A 138 11.57 14.43 11.09
N LEU A 139 10.88 14.49 12.24
CA LEU A 139 10.48 13.29 12.96
C LEU A 139 8.98 13.02 12.77
N ASN A 140 8.68 11.94 12.06
CA ASN A 140 7.32 11.53 11.75
C ASN A 140 6.95 10.24 12.48
N LEU A 141 5.77 10.22 13.05
CA LEU A 141 5.15 9.03 13.64
C LEU A 141 3.90 8.64 12.86
N SER A 142 3.63 7.34 12.82
CA SER A 142 2.40 6.79 12.28
C SER A 142 2.00 5.54 13.06
N LEU A 143 0.73 5.47 13.42
CA LEU A 143 0.08 4.31 14.05
C LEU A 143 -1.07 3.87 13.16
N GLN A 144 -1.27 2.58 12.98
CA GLN A 144 -2.38 2.02 12.22
C GLN A 144 -2.96 0.79 12.91
N VAL A 145 -4.27 0.63 12.76
CA VAL A 145 -5.00 -0.59 13.06
C VAL A 145 -5.73 -0.97 11.78
N VAL A 146 -5.38 -2.13 11.24
CA VAL A 146 -5.91 -2.64 9.96
C VAL A 146 -6.31 -4.11 10.12
N ASN A 147 -7.04 -4.63 9.15
CA ASN A 147 -7.48 -6.02 9.17
C ASN A 147 -6.28 -6.99 9.32
N GLY A 148 -5.27 -6.90 8.47
CA GLY A 148 -4.11 -7.81 8.47
C GLY A 148 -3.92 -8.55 7.14
N GLU A 149 -5.02 -8.95 6.50
CA GLU A 149 -5.06 -9.76 5.27
C GLU A 149 -4.56 -9.02 4.01
N GLY A 150 -4.54 -7.69 4.07
CA GLY A 150 -4.21 -6.86 2.93
C GLY A 150 -5.41 -6.64 1.98
N TYR A 151 -5.19 -5.82 0.96
CA TYR A 151 -6.26 -5.32 0.09
C TYR A 151 -6.85 -6.34 -0.88
N THR A 152 -6.29 -7.52 -1.01
CA THR A 152 -6.74 -8.57 -1.95
C THR A 152 -7.60 -9.63 -1.29
N GLN A 153 -7.72 -9.61 0.03
CA GLN A 153 -8.46 -10.59 0.80
C GLN A 153 -9.45 -9.90 1.75
N PRO A 154 -10.64 -10.49 1.98
CA PRO A 154 -11.49 -10.06 3.06
C PRO A 154 -10.88 -10.47 4.41
N GLN A 155 -11.36 -9.89 5.51
CA GLN A 155 -11.02 -10.33 6.85
C GLN A 155 -11.39 -11.80 7.05
N GLY A 156 -10.40 -12.62 7.36
CA GLY A 156 -10.56 -14.08 7.52
C GLY A 156 -10.79 -14.50 8.97
N ASP A 157 -10.43 -13.66 9.93
CA ASP A 157 -10.50 -13.93 11.37
C ASP A 157 -11.00 -12.70 12.17
N LYS A 158 -10.87 -12.75 13.49
CA LYS A 158 -11.29 -11.68 14.41
C LYS A 158 -10.14 -10.73 14.82
N TYR A 159 -8.94 -10.98 14.36
CA TYR A 159 -7.74 -10.28 14.80
C TYR A 159 -7.42 -9.11 13.87
N HIS A 160 -6.71 -8.13 14.42
CA HIS A 160 -6.30 -6.94 13.69
C HIS A 160 -4.81 -6.75 13.82
N LYS A 161 -4.21 -6.28 12.75
CA LYS A 161 -2.81 -5.88 12.74
C LYS A 161 -2.67 -4.46 13.26
N ILE A 162 -1.85 -4.30 14.29
CA ILE A 162 -1.44 -2.99 14.81
C ILE A 162 -0.02 -2.72 14.35
N SER A 163 0.23 -1.53 13.83
CA SER A 163 1.55 -1.18 13.33
C SER A 163 1.94 0.23 13.72
N PHE A 164 3.21 0.39 14.01
CA PHE A 164 3.85 1.65 14.37
C PHE A 164 5.03 1.90 13.42
N ASN A 165 5.17 3.14 12.95
CA ASN A 165 6.31 3.58 12.15
C ASN A 165 6.82 4.90 12.69
N THR A 166 8.12 4.99 12.93
CA THR A 166 8.81 6.24 13.15
C THR A 166 9.86 6.44 12.06
N THR A 167 9.91 7.64 11.50
CA THR A 167 10.86 8.00 10.46
C THR A 167 11.46 9.36 10.78
N TYR A 168 12.77 9.43 10.85
CA TYR A 168 13.53 10.67 10.92
C TYR A 168 14.15 10.99 9.56
N GLY A 169 14.09 12.25 9.14
CA GLY A 169 14.63 12.72 7.88
C GLY A 169 13.60 12.77 6.72
N GLU A 170 14.11 12.82 5.49
CA GLU A 170 13.30 12.99 4.28
C GLU A 170 12.56 11.69 3.91
N ARG A 171 11.24 11.72 3.92
CA ARG A 171 10.39 10.54 3.64
C ARG A 171 10.24 10.21 2.15
N LYS A 172 10.74 11.06 1.28
CA LYS A 172 10.59 10.93 -0.18
C LYS A 172 11.93 11.08 -0.87
N ILE A 173 12.95 10.38 -0.40
CA ILE A 173 14.31 10.44 -0.99
C ILE A 173 14.36 10.04 -2.47
N ASN A 174 13.31 9.39 -2.98
CA ASN A 174 13.13 9.15 -4.40
C ASN A 174 12.72 10.41 -5.21
N LYS A 175 12.45 11.53 -4.53
CA LYS A 175 12.05 12.80 -5.15
C LYS A 175 12.84 14.00 -4.66
N ASN A 176 13.34 13.93 -3.44
CA ASN A 176 14.04 15.02 -2.76
C ASN A 176 15.39 14.51 -2.31
N ASP A 177 16.38 15.40 -2.29
CA ASP A 177 17.68 15.11 -1.70
C ASP A 177 17.56 14.98 -0.19
N GLY A 178 18.36 14.09 0.39
CA GLY A 178 18.36 13.89 1.83
C GLY A 178 18.63 12.45 2.23
N TYR A 179 18.41 12.19 3.50
CA TYR A 179 18.51 10.85 4.09
C TYR A 179 17.32 10.60 5.02
N ASN A 180 17.05 9.36 5.29
CA ASN A 180 16.15 8.99 6.36
C ASN A 180 16.64 7.75 7.10
N ALA A 181 16.14 7.60 8.31
CA ALA A 181 16.28 6.39 9.10
C ALA A 181 14.98 6.16 9.86
N GLY A 182 14.65 4.93 10.14
CA GLY A 182 13.41 4.67 10.84
C GLY A 182 13.27 3.24 11.34
N ILE A 183 12.24 3.06 12.14
CA ILE A 183 11.85 1.76 12.70
C ILE A 183 10.37 1.54 12.42
N VAL A 184 10.05 0.34 11.99
CA VAL A 184 8.69 -0.15 11.89
C VAL A 184 8.53 -1.35 12.79
N TYR A 185 7.46 -1.37 13.53
CA TYR A 185 6.99 -2.53 14.27
C TYR A 185 5.54 -2.83 13.89
N SER A 186 5.22 -4.09 13.69
CA SER A 186 3.83 -4.52 13.61
C SER A 186 3.62 -5.83 14.37
N THR A 187 2.43 -5.97 14.91
CA THR A 187 1.96 -7.17 15.60
C THR A 187 0.54 -7.49 15.17
N GLU A 188 0.25 -8.76 15.06
CA GLU A 188 -1.06 -9.30 14.74
C GLU A 188 -1.29 -10.52 15.62
N ALA A 189 -2.34 -10.49 16.45
CA ALA A 189 -2.74 -11.64 17.23
C ALA A 189 -3.24 -12.75 16.31
N THR A 190 -3.10 -13.99 16.74
CA THR A 190 -3.63 -15.18 16.07
C THR A 190 -4.23 -16.11 17.12
N ASP A 191 -4.82 -17.23 16.73
CA ASP A 191 -5.29 -18.25 17.68
C ASP A 191 -4.12 -18.98 18.39
N SER A 192 -2.90 -18.75 17.95
CA SER A 192 -1.67 -19.26 18.57
C SER A 192 -0.74 -18.10 18.97
N ASP A 193 0.51 -18.12 18.55
CA ASP A 193 1.46 -17.06 18.83
C ASP A 193 1.26 -15.85 17.90
N PRO A 194 1.39 -14.61 18.41
CA PRO A 194 1.24 -13.42 17.58
C PRO A 194 2.35 -13.31 16.52
N THR A 195 1.97 -12.89 15.34
CA THR A 195 2.92 -12.57 14.27
C THR A 195 3.51 -11.18 14.52
N ASN A 196 4.81 -11.11 14.65
CA ASN A 196 5.54 -9.86 14.86
C ASN A 196 6.51 -9.56 13.73
N MET A 197 6.62 -8.29 13.36
CA MET A 197 7.60 -7.81 12.40
C MET A 197 8.30 -6.57 12.93
N ILE A 198 9.63 -6.57 12.87
CA ILE A 198 10.46 -5.38 13.09
C ILE A 198 11.26 -5.13 11.82
N SER A 199 11.29 -3.90 11.36
CA SER A 199 12.09 -3.45 10.22
C SER A 199 12.79 -2.14 10.58
N VAL A 200 14.08 -2.07 10.26
CA VAL A 200 14.90 -0.83 10.32
C VAL A 200 15.33 -0.44 8.92
N PHE A 201 15.46 0.84 8.69
CA PHE A 201 15.87 1.37 7.38
C PHE A 201 16.60 2.71 7.54
#